data_61a8d198316daa052fed8f65ae27bb7a
#
_entry.id   61a8d198316daa052fed8f65ae27bb7a
#
_cell.length_a   1.000
_cell.length_b   1.000
_cell.length_c   1.000
_cell.angle_alpha   90.00
_cell.angle_beta   90.00
_cell.angle_gamma   90.00
#
_symmetry.space_group_name_H-M   'P 1'
#
loop_
_entity.id
_entity.type
_entity.pdbx_description
1 polymer ?
#
loop_
_entity_poly.entity_id
_entity_poly.type
_entity_poly.pdbx_seq_one_letter_code
_entity_poly.pdbx_strand_id
1 'polypeptide(L)'
;MKTLITILLAAIFSLVSWSAFAGSWDKSDPLFLIERNKNKNYVQYDVRLTENNDLHASNPVTAYWVLENGEQEELTPIERKYAYGIDLQEKLEQNKFRVLMVVLKDREIIVEKINGSFRAVVFIDGQQSILEKVYIESKKRLAGLPKVLYIDLFGRTKGKGFPMRERILPR
;
A
#
# COMPACT_ATOMS: atom_id res chain seq x y z
N MET A 1 -50.87 -7.59 55.67
CA MET A 1 -49.84 -8.39 55.03
C MET A 1 -49.70 -7.88 53.59
N LYS A 2 -48.70 -7.10 53.35
CA LYS A 2 -48.41 -6.52 52.00
C LYS A 2 -47.20 -7.25 51.43
N THR A 3 -47.42 -8.02 50.36
CA THR A 3 -46.39 -8.76 49.64
C THR A 3 -45.70 -7.82 48.66
N LEU A 4 -44.43 -7.51 48.89
CA LEU A 4 -43.57 -6.79 47.95
C LEU A 4 -43.13 -7.76 46.84
N ILE A 5 -43.52 -7.46 45.62
CA ILE A 5 -43.00 -8.12 44.40
C ILE A 5 -41.79 -7.31 43.95
N THR A 6 -40.60 -7.87 44.16
CA THR A 6 -39.34 -7.31 43.64
C THR A 6 -39.18 -7.77 42.22
N ILE A 7 -39.34 -6.83 41.26
CA ILE A 7 -39.03 -7.09 39.84
C ILE A 7 -37.56 -6.92 39.65
N LEU A 8 -36.86 -8.03 39.40
CA LEU A 8 -35.46 -8.08 39.02
C LEU A 8 -35.30 -7.78 37.53
N LEU A 9 -34.93 -6.54 37.18
CA LEU A 9 -34.61 -6.17 35.79
C LEU A 9 -33.20 -6.65 35.48
N ALA A 10 -33.09 -7.80 34.78
CA ALA A 10 -31.84 -8.27 34.25
C ALA A 10 -31.48 -7.47 32.97
N ALA A 11 -30.57 -6.51 33.09
CA ALA A 11 -29.99 -5.80 31.96
C ALA A 11 -29.05 -6.76 31.23
N ILE A 12 -29.52 -7.29 30.09
CA ILE A 12 -28.68 -8.05 29.17
C ILE A 12 -27.83 -7.04 28.40
N PHE A 13 -26.59 -6.84 28.88
CA PHE A 13 -25.53 -6.16 28.10
C PHE A 13 -25.11 -7.10 27.00
N SER A 14 -25.66 -6.96 25.80
CA SER A 14 -25.14 -7.57 24.59
C SER A 14 -23.80 -6.94 24.25
N LEU A 15 -22.73 -7.60 24.67
CA LEU A 15 -21.36 -7.35 24.18
C LEU A 15 -21.34 -7.66 22.68
N VAL A 16 -21.54 -6.63 21.87
CA VAL A 16 -21.20 -6.68 20.46
C VAL A 16 -19.69 -6.74 20.40
N SER A 17 -19.17 -7.97 20.32
CA SER A 17 -17.76 -8.18 20.00
C SER A 17 -17.51 -7.63 18.60
N TRP A 18 -16.96 -6.46 18.49
CA TRP A 18 -16.31 -6.01 17.28
C TRP A 18 -15.09 -6.94 17.09
N SER A 19 -15.31 -7.97 16.31
CA SER A 19 -14.22 -8.74 15.74
C SER A 19 -13.44 -7.76 14.88
N ALA A 20 -12.37 -7.19 15.42
CA ALA A 20 -11.35 -6.57 14.62
C ALA A 20 -10.91 -7.62 13.60
N PHE A 21 -11.22 -7.40 12.35
CA PHE A 21 -10.73 -8.19 11.23
C PHE A 21 -9.22 -7.90 11.12
N ALA A 22 -8.46 -8.42 12.08
CA ALA A 22 -7.02 -8.55 11.98
C ALA A 22 -6.76 -9.62 10.91
N GLY A 23 -6.87 -9.24 9.65
CA GLY A 23 -6.36 -10.04 8.56
C GLY A 23 -4.89 -10.30 8.88
N SER A 24 -4.51 -11.55 9.08
CA SER A 24 -3.12 -11.96 9.21
C SER A 24 -2.42 -11.55 7.91
N TRP A 25 -1.73 -10.41 7.97
CA TRP A 25 -0.86 -9.99 6.88
C TRP A 25 0.30 -10.96 6.85
N ASP A 26 0.32 -11.79 5.84
CA ASP A 26 1.44 -12.69 5.60
C ASP A 26 2.70 -11.83 5.47
N LYS A 27 3.77 -12.17 6.23
CA LYS A 27 5.05 -11.45 6.20
C LYS A 27 5.82 -11.76 4.91
N SER A 28 5.16 -11.63 3.76
CA SER A 28 5.85 -11.60 2.48
C SER A 28 6.66 -10.30 2.38
N ASP A 29 7.80 -10.35 1.71
CA ASP A 29 8.53 -9.14 1.38
C ASP A 29 7.58 -8.15 0.67
N PRO A 30 7.60 -6.86 1.04
CA PRO A 30 6.75 -5.86 0.40
C PRO A 30 7.03 -5.81 -1.10
N LEU A 31 6.01 -5.47 -1.89
CA LEU A 31 6.20 -5.20 -3.31
C LEU A 31 7.18 -4.05 -3.51
N PHE A 32 6.99 -2.97 -2.77
CA PHE A 32 7.85 -1.79 -2.70
C PHE A 32 7.38 -0.85 -1.59
N LEU A 33 8.19 0.17 -1.32
CA LEU A 33 7.93 1.19 -0.31
C LEU A 33 7.88 2.58 -0.93
N ILE A 34 7.10 3.50 -0.33
CA ILE A 34 7.21 4.94 -0.59
C ILE A 34 7.69 5.63 0.67
N GLU A 35 8.87 6.23 0.58
CA GLU A 35 9.45 7.08 1.61
C GLU A 35 9.31 8.58 1.24
N ARG A 36 9.40 9.44 2.23
CA ARG A 36 9.38 10.89 2.06
C ARG A 36 10.35 11.59 3.02
N ASN A 37 10.73 12.82 2.69
CA ASN A 37 11.70 13.61 3.46
C ASN A 37 11.20 14.16 4.82
N LYS A 38 9.97 13.86 5.26
CA LYS A 38 9.38 14.51 6.45
C LYS A 38 9.60 13.76 7.75
N ASN A 39 9.59 12.45 7.72
CA ASN A 39 9.73 11.55 8.86
C ASN A 39 10.16 10.17 8.36
N LYS A 40 10.38 9.25 9.30
CA LYS A 40 10.75 7.86 8.99
C LYS A 40 9.56 6.94 8.66
N ASN A 41 8.33 7.46 8.73
CA ASN A 41 7.17 6.70 8.32
C ASN A 41 7.19 6.50 6.80
N TYR A 42 6.78 5.33 6.33
CA TYR A 42 6.70 5.01 4.92
C TYR A 42 5.37 4.35 4.60
N VAL A 43 4.97 4.41 3.33
CA VAL A 43 3.82 3.64 2.84
C VAL A 43 4.33 2.35 2.24
N GLN A 44 3.81 1.23 2.74
CA GLN A 44 4.12 -0.11 2.23
C GLN A 44 3.04 -0.56 1.27
N TYR A 45 3.46 -1.21 0.20
CA TYR A 45 2.57 -1.84 -0.79
C TYR A 45 2.80 -3.33 -0.78
N ASP A 46 1.72 -4.07 -0.52
CA ASP A 46 1.75 -5.53 -0.45
C ASP A 46 0.75 -6.13 -1.42
N VAL A 47 1.00 -7.38 -1.81
CA VAL A 47 0.02 -8.17 -2.54
C VAL A 47 -1.08 -8.67 -1.62
N ARG A 48 -2.30 -8.74 -2.15
CA ARG A 48 -3.40 -9.46 -1.54
C ARG A 48 -3.57 -10.79 -2.25
N LEU A 49 -3.39 -11.86 -1.50
CA LEU A 49 -3.49 -13.22 -2.00
C LEU A 49 -4.82 -13.87 -1.61
N THR A 50 -5.28 -14.78 -2.44
CA THR A 50 -6.35 -15.73 -2.11
C THR A 50 -5.77 -16.90 -1.31
N GLU A 51 -6.63 -17.77 -0.81
CA GLU A 51 -6.23 -19.02 -0.12
C GLU A 51 -5.34 -19.93 -0.99
N ASN A 52 -5.44 -19.81 -2.31
CA ASN A 52 -4.63 -20.57 -3.27
C ASN A 52 -3.30 -19.89 -3.63
N ASN A 53 -2.88 -18.83 -2.91
CA ASN A 53 -1.70 -18.03 -3.22
C ASN A 53 -1.73 -17.36 -4.63
N ASP A 54 -2.92 -17.12 -5.16
CA ASP A 54 -3.13 -16.31 -6.35
C ASP A 54 -3.44 -14.86 -5.96
N LEU A 55 -3.12 -13.90 -6.85
CA LEU A 55 -3.49 -12.50 -6.65
C LEU A 55 -5.01 -12.34 -6.59
N HIS A 56 -5.49 -11.58 -5.62
CA HIS A 56 -6.91 -11.28 -5.48
C HIS A 56 -7.44 -10.54 -6.71
N ALA A 57 -8.51 -11.07 -7.34
CA ALA A 57 -8.94 -10.67 -8.67
C ALA A 57 -9.36 -9.19 -8.81
N SER A 58 -9.99 -8.61 -7.79
CA SER A 58 -10.51 -7.25 -7.83
C SER A 58 -9.62 -6.22 -7.11
N ASN A 59 -8.70 -6.68 -6.26
CA ASN A 59 -7.89 -5.79 -5.42
C ASN A 59 -6.56 -6.48 -5.06
N PRO A 60 -5.68 -6.68 -6.07
CA PRO A 60 -4.45 -7.46 -5.90
C PRO A 60 -3.38 -6.78 -5.06
N VAL A 61 -3.45 -5.45 -4.91
CA VAL A 61 -2.46 -4.66 -4.16
C VAL A 61 -3.15 -3.81 -3.11
N THR A 62 -2.58 -3.75 -1.94
CA THR A 62 -3.01 -2.86 -0.84
C THR A 62 -1.88 -1.94 -0.42
N ALA A 63 -2.22 -0.80 0.20
CA ALA A 63 -1.27 0.20 0.68
C ALA A 63 -1.68 0.69 2.07
N TYR A 64 -0.70 0.84 2.95
CA TYR A 64 -0.88 1.32 4.32
C TYR A 64 0.39 1.99 4.85
N TRP A 65 0.24 2.82 5.87
CA TRP A 65 1.37 3.39 6.59
C TRP A 65 2.04 2.37 7.50
N VAL A 66 3.37 2.41 7.51
CA VAL A 66 4.17 1.83 8.58
C VAL A 66 4.85 2.98 9.32
N LEU A 67 4.52 3.11 10.60
CA LEU A 67 5.03 4.16 11.46
C LEU A 67 6.45 3.82 11.97
N GLU A 68 7.15 4.82 12.50
CA GLU A 68 8.51 4.65 13.04
C GLU A 68 8.58 3.60 14.17
N ASN A 69 7.49 3.41 14.93
CA ASN A 69 7.36 2.37 15.96
C ASN A 69 6.96 0.98 15.40
N GLY A 70 6.77 0.86 14.08
CA GLY A 70 6.36 -0.37 13.41
C GLY A 70 4.85 -0.63 13.37
N GLU A 71 4.03 0.26 13.93
CA GLU A 71 2.58 0.15 13.83
C GLU A 71 2.09 0.42 12.41
N GLN A 72 1.00 -0.23 12.02
CA GLN A 72 0.38 -0.07 10.73
C GLN A 72 -0.89 0.78 10.85
N GLU A 73 -1.04 1.74 9.95
CA GLU A 73 -2.22 2.59 9.87
C GLU A 73 -2.77 2.61 8.43
N GLU A 74 -4.08 2.67 8.30
CA GLU A 74 -4.71 2.84 6.99
C GLU A 74 -4.44 4.23 6.41
N LEU A 75 -4.30 4.29 5.09
CA LEU A 75 -4.28 5.57 4.40
C LEU A 75 -5.63 6.28 4.55
N THR A 76 -5.61 7.55 4.90
CA THR A 76 -6.81 8.39 4.90
C THR A 76 -7.41 8.51 3.49
N PRO A 77 -8.71 8.84 3.34
CA PRO A 77 -9.32 9.05 2.02
C PRO A 77 -8.61 10.12 1.19
N ILE A 78 -8.09 11.18 1.84
CA ILE A 78 -7.32 12.24 1.15
C ILE A 78 -5.99 11.71 0.63
N GLU A 79 -5.26 10.94 1.42
CA GLU A 79 -4.00 10.33 1.01
C GLU A 79 -4.18 9.30 -0.11
N ARG A 80 -5.24 8.49 -0.05
CA ARG A 80 -5.60 7.57 -1.14
C ARG A 80 -5.88 8.33 -2.43
N LYS A 81 -6.62 9.42 -2.38
CA LYS A 81 -7.05 10.18 -3.57
C LYS A 81 -5.95 11.02 -4.20
N TYR A 82 -5.04 11.59 -3.40
CA TYR A 82 -4.14 12.64 -3.88
C TYR A 82 -2.64 12.31 -3.77
N ALA A 83 -2.27 11.20 -3.12
CA ALA A 83 -0.86 10.89 -2.88
C ALA A 83 -0.52 9.41 -3.11
N TYR A 84 -0.99 8.52 -2.23
CA TYR A 84 -0.47 7.16 -2.14
C TYR A 84 -1.47 6.09 -2.64
N GLY A 85 -2.62 6.51 -3.13
CA GLY A 85 -3.61 5.56 -3.61
C GLY A 85 -3.22 4.88 -4.91
N ILE A 86 -3.95 3.82 -5.19
CA ILE A 86 -3.88 3.10 -6.45
C ILE A 86 -5.06 3.57 -7.30
N ASP A 87 -4.77 4.12 -8.46
CA ASP A 87 -5.74 4.71 -9.38
C ASP A 87 -6.39 3.64 -10.28
N LEU A 88 -5.59 2.65 -10.69
CA LEU A 88 -6.03 1.53 -11.52
C LEU A 88 -5.38 0.23 -11.07
N GLN A 89 -6.20 -0.83 -11.02
CA GLN A 89 -5.74 -2.22 -10.90
C GLN A 89 -6.45 -3.05 -11.98
N GLU A 90 -5.75 -3.37 -13.03
CA GLU A 90 -6.29 -4.09 -14.18
C GLU A 90 -5.65 -5.46 -14.31
N LYS A 91 -6.48 -6.50 -14.37
CA LYS A 91 -6.00 -7.85 -14.60
C LYS A 91 -5.60 -8.02 -16.06
N LEU A 92 -4.35 -8.38 -16.31
CA LEU A 92 -3.83 -8.74 -17.64
C LEU A 92 -3.93 -10.23 -17.91
N GLU A 93 -3.45 -11.02 -16.94
CA GLU A 93 -3.44 -12.49 -16.98
C GLU A 93 -3.64 -13.04 -15.56
N GLN A 94 -3.69 -14.36 -15.40
CA GLN A 94 -3.66 -14.95 -14.07
C GLN A 94 -2.36 -14.56 -13.37
N ASN A 95 -2.46 -14.03 -12.14
CA ASN A 95 -1.31 -13.58 -11.35
C ASN A 95 -0.46 -12.48 -12.01
N LYS A 96 -1.06 -11.70 -12.93
CA LYS A 96 -0.42 -10.56 -13.54
C LYS A 96 -1.38 -9.38 -13.67
N PHE A 97 -1.01 -8.26 -13.09
CA PHE A 97 -1.83 -7.06 -13.04
C PHE A 97 -1.04 -5.82 -13.45
N ARG A 98 -1.72 -4.92 -14.14
CA ARG A 98 -1.26 -3.55 -14.35
C ARG A 98 -1.79 -2.68 -13.22
N VAL A 99 -0.90 -1.91 -12.61
CA VAL A 99 -1.21 -1.01 -11.51
C VAL A 99 -0.75 0.40 -11.87
N LEU A 100 -1.63 1.38 -11.73
CA LEU A 100 -1.30 2.80 -11.81
C LEU A 100 -1.46 3.43 -10.45
N MET A 101 -0.47 4.21 -10.03
CA MET A 101 -0.48 4.92 -8.76
C MET A 101 -0.77 6.40 -8.96
N VAL A 102 -1.45 7.00 -8.01
CA VAL A 102 -1.74 8.44 -8.02
C VAL A 102 -0.47 9.28 -8.13
N VAL A 103 0.60 8.89 -7.44
CA VAL A 103 1.88 9.62 -7.43
C VAL A 103 2.74 9.37 -8.68
N LEU A 104 2.48 8.29 -9.42
CA LEU A 104 3.24 7.85 -10.61
C LEU A 104 2.31 7.60 -11.79
N LYS A 105 1.43 8.56 -12.12
CA LYS A 105 0.38 8.41 -13.15
C LYS A 105 0.91 8.04 -14.54
N ASP A 106 2.12 8.47 -14.86
CA ASP A 106 2.76 8.22 -16.16
C ASP A 106 3.62 6.94 -16.17
N ARG A 107 3.54 6.12 -15.11
CA ARG A 107 4.34 4.90 -14.96
C ARG A 107 3.45 3.70 -14.68
N GLU A 108 3.40 2.79 -15.63
CA GLU A 108 2.77 1.49 -15.43
C GLU A 108 3.66 0.59 -14.58
N ILE A 109 3.06 0.02 -13.53
CA ILE A 109 3.70 -0.99 -12.69
C ILE A 109 3.03 -2.31 -13.02
N ILE A 110 3.80 -3.31 -13.41
CA ILE A 110 3.31 -4.67 -13.61
C ILE A 110 3.63 -5.51 -12.38
N VAL A 111 2.59 -5.96 -11.71
CA VAL A 111 2.70 -6.93 -10.61
C VAL A 111 2.61 -8.32 -11.20
N GLU A 112 3.68 -9.09 -11.10
CA GLU A 112 3.77 -10.45 -11.65
C GLU A 112 4.63 -11.35 -10.78
N LYS A 113 4.52 -12.67 -10.96
CA LYS A 113 5.32 -13.65 -10.23
C LYS A 113 6.68 -13.86 -10.90
N ILE A 114 7.76 -13.60 -10.15
CA ILE A 114 9.15 -13.79 -10.60
C ILE A 114 9.84 -14.68 -9.56
N ASN A 115 10.39 -15.80 -10.01
CA ASN A 115 11.10 -16.77 -9.14
C ASN A 115 10.27 -17.19 -7.90
N GLY A 116 8.96 -17.38 -8.08
CA GLY A 116 8.07 -17.82 -7.00
C GLY A 116 7.49 -16.71 -6.11
N SER A 117 7.99 -15.47 -6.20
CA SER A 117 7.52 -14.31 -5.42
C SER A 117 6.89 -13.26 -6.32
N PHE A 118 5.88 -12.56 -5.83
CA PHE A 118 5.31 -11.41 -6.53
C PHE A 118 6.26 -10.22 -6.47
N ARG A 119 6.42 -9.54 -7.60
CA ARG A 119 7.29 -8.37 -7.74
C ARG A 119 6.58 -7.29 -8.54
N ALA A 120 6.88 -6.04 -8.23
CA ALA A 120 6.45 -4.87 -8.98
C ALA A 120 7.52 -4.56 -10.03
N VAL A 121 7.17 -4.67 -11.30
CA VAL A 121 8.08 -4.38 -12.43
C VAL A 121 7.69 -3.06 -13.05
N VAL A 122 8.67 -2.19 -13.24
CA VAL A 122 8.52 -0.86 -13.84
C VAL A 122 9.71 -0.55 -14.71
N PHE A 123 9.58 0.40 -15.64
CA PHE A 123 10.73 0.94 -16.35
C PHE A 123 11.43 2.00 -15.48
N ILE A 124 12.70 1.81 -15.17
CA ILE A 124 13.58 2.76 -14.50
C ILE A 124 14.70 3.08 -15.48
N ASP A 125 14.83 4.35 -15.86
CA ASP A 125 15.83 4.80 -16.84
C ASP A 125 15.82 3.95 -18.15
N GLY A 126 14.62 3.67 -18.66
CA GLY A 126 14.40 2.90 -19.87
C GLY A 126 14.62 1.39 -19.76
N GLN A 127 14.93 0.85 -18.57
CA GLN A 127 15.15 -0.58 -18.35
C GLN A 127 14.07 -1.21 -17.46
N GLN A 128 13.56 -2.38 -17.83
CA GLN A 128 12.68 -3.15 -16.96
C GLN A 128 13.38 -3.51 -15.66
N SER A 129 12.82 -3.06 -14.55
CA SER A 129 13.40 -3.19 -13.22
C SER A 129 12.36 -3.61 -12.20
N ILE A 130 12.77 -4.37 -11.20
CA ILE A 130 11.99 -4.66 -10.02
C ILE A 130 12.06 -3.39 -9.15
N LEU A 131 10.91 -2.77 -8.91
CA LEU A 131 10.79 -1.60 -8.05
C LEU A 131 10.96 -2.03 -6.59
N GLU A 132 11.85 -1.37 -5.87
CA GLU A 132 12.07 -1.61 -4.44
C GLU A 132 11.57 -0.44 -3.61
N LYS A 133 11.81 0.80 -4.09
CA LYS A 133 11.48 1.99 -3.35
C LYS A 133 11.19 3.18 -4.26
N VAL A 134 10.24 4.00 -3.82
CA VAL A 134 9.98 5.35 -4.33
C VAL A 134 10.31 6.34 -3.22
N TYR A 135 11.10 7.35 -3.51
CA TYR A 135 11.39 8.44 -2.57
C TYR A 135 10.80 9.76 -3.08
N ILE A 136 10.03 10.44 -2.22
CA ILE A 136 9.37 11.69 -2.57
C ILE A 136 9.99 12.84 -1.77
N GLU A 137 10.67 13.73 -2.47
CA GLU A 137 11.11 15.01 -1.90
C GLU A 137 10.00 16.04 -2.07
N SER A 138 9.61 16.68 -0.97
CA SER A 138 8.53 17.66 -0.97
C SER A 138 8.80 18.84 -0.06
N LYS A 139 8.24 20.00 -0.41
CA LYS A 139 8.31 21.25 0.37
C LYS A 139 6.92 21.62 0.89
N LYS A 140 6.85 22.02 2.16
CA LYS A 140 5.61 22.56 2.74
C LYS A 140 5.19 23.82 1.95
N ARG A 141 3.89 23.99 1.73
CA ARG A 141 3.27 25.25 1.31
C ARG A 141 2.60 25.92 2.51
N LEU A 142 2.41 27.24 2.43
CA LEU A 142 1.65 28.00 3.44
C LEU A 142 0.20 27.50 3.57
N ALA A 143 -0.38 27.04 2.46
CA ALA A 143 -1.70 26.41 2.43
C ALA A 143 -1.73 25.29 1.39
N GLY A 144 -2.56 24.26 1.65
CA GLY A 144 -2.82 23.13 0.75
C GLY A 144 -1.83 21.98 0.84
N LEU A 145 -1.83 21.15 -0.19
CA LEU A 145 -0.97 19.97 -0.28
C LEU A 145 0.50 20.38 -0.47
N PRO A 146 1.46 19.60 0.08
CA PRO A 146 2.88 19.83 -0.15
C PRO A 146 3.22 19.87 -1.64
N LYS A 147 4.17 20.72 -2.03
CA LYS A 147 4.72 20.72 -3.39
C LYS A 147 5.77 19.62 -3.49
N VAL A 148 5.56 18.64 -4.37
CA VAL A 148 6.59 17.65 -4.73
C VAL A 148 7.67 18.37 -5.52
N LEU A 149 8.93 18.16 -5.16
CA LEU A 149 10.11 18.72 -5.84
C LEU A 149 10.69 17.72 -6.84
N TYR A 150 10.80 16.46 -6.44
CA TYR A 150 11.19 15.35 -7.30
C TYR A 150 10.74 14.01 -6.69
N ILE A 151 10.75 12.99 -7.52
CA ILE A 151 10.50 11.61 -7.14
C ILE A 151 11.70 10.78 -7.65
N ASP A 152 12.34 10.03 -6.76
CA ASP A 152 13.36 9.05 -7.13
C ASP A 152 12.77 7.65 -7.10
N LEU A 153 12.94 6.89 -8.19
CA LEU A 153 12.66 5.47 -8.26
C LEU A 153 13.95 4.69 -8.00
N PHE A 154 13.88 3.70 -7.15
CA PHE A 154 14.99 2.78 -6.89
C PHE A 154 14.52 1.35 -7.14
N GLY A 155 15.37 0.56 -7.76
CA GLY A 155 15.09 -0.84 -8.05
C GLY A 155 16.30 -1.58 -8.55
N ARG A 156 16.05 -2.76 -9.11
CA ARG A 156 17.09 -3.61 -9.72
C ARG A 156 16.64 -4.09 -11.09
N THR A 157 17.55 -4.12 -12.06
CA THR A 157 17.24 -4.65 -13.40
C THR A 157 16.64 -6.05 -13.31
N LYS A 158 15.54 -6.28 -14.03
CA LYS A 158 14.91 -7.60 -14.14
C LYS A 158 15.91 -8.57 -14.79
N GLY A 159 16.28 -9.63 -14.09
CA GLY A 159 17.21 -10.67 -14.55
C GLY A 159 18.63 -10.53 -13.97
N LYS A 160 19.32 -9.42 -14.21
CA LYS A 160 20.73 -9.27 -13.75
C LYS A 160 20.86 -8.70 -12.34
N GLY A 161 19.82 -8.07 -11.80
CA GLY A 161 19.81 -7.54 -10.44
C GLY A 161 20.71 -6.31 -10.21
N PHE A 162 21.15 -5.62 -11.27
CA PHE A 162 21.93 -4.39 -11.11
C PHE A 162 21.09 -3.27 -10.52
N PRO A 163 21.62 -2.48 -9.56
CA PRO A 163 20.89 -1.37 -8.96
C PRO A 163 20.56 -0.30 -10.01
N MET A 164 19.32 0.21 -9.97
CA MET A 164 18.81 1.24 -10.87
C MET A 164 18.26 2.41 -10.07
N ARG A 165 18.41 3.61 -10.60
CA ARG A 165 17.80 4.83 -10.06
C ARG A 165 17.40 5.76 -11.18
N GLU A 166 16.22 6.36 -11.07
CA GLU A 166 15.75 7.41 -11.95
C GLU A 166 15.16 8.56 -11.13
N ARG A 167 15.45 9.81 -11.51
CA ARG A 167 14.82 10.99 -10.93
C ARG A 167 13.78 11.57 -11.88
N ILE A 168 12.56 11.70 -11.39
CA ILE A 168 11.42 12.30 -12.08
C ILE A 168 11.16 13.68 -11.49
N LEU A 169 11.13 14.70 -12.34
CA LEU A 169 10.72 16.05 -11.96
C LEU A 169 9.23 16.20 -12.25
N PRO A 170 8.43 16.76 -11.30
CA PRO A 170 7.04 17.06 -11.55
C PRO A 170 6.93 18.10 -12.69
N ARG A 171 6.00 17.87 -13.59
CA ARG A 171 5.62 18.83 -14.65
C ARG A 171 4.73 19.94 -14.11
#